data_26cb76775c98ecf88991494126fa94ef
#
_entry.id   26cb76775c98ecf88991494126fa94ef
#
_cell.length_a   1.000
_cell.length_b   1.000
_cell.length_c   1.000
_cell.angle_alpha   90.00
_cell.angle_beta   90.00
_cell.angle_gamma   90.00
#
_symmetry.space_group_name_H-M   'P 1'
#
loop_
_entity.id
_entity.type
_entity.pdbx_description
1 polymer ?
#
loop_
_entity_poly.entity_id
_entity_poly.type
_entity_poly.pdbx_seq_one_letter_code
_entity_poly.pdbx_strand_id
1 'polypeptide(L)'
;MKLNTLKLFFLPVVLLLVSGLFYSCNSVYTPRRRGYFKIDFPPHQYQRFDQKGYPYTFEYPVYASIVQDTSFFEARPENPWWINIDFPRFNARIYISYKEIGPNSFDKLREDAYKMTFKHTYKASSIDDSVIRTPGGVSGIFFKVGGNAATAQQFYLTDTTRHFLRGALYFDVAPNEDSLGIVNRFLQADMMHLINTFHWKDASHPPTP
;
A
#
# COMPACT_ATOMS: atom_id res chain seq x y z
N MET A 1 -26.27 -70.95 37.73
CA MET A 1 -26.43 -69.64 38.28
C MET A 1 -25.14 -68.77 38.29
N LYS A 2 -24.13 -69.02 37.46
CA LYS A 2 -22.83 -68.28 37.41
C LYS A 2 -22.63 -67.40 36.20
N LEU A 3 -23.55 -67.43 35.21
CA LEU A 3 -23.38 -66.70 33.97
C LEU A 3 -23.91 -65.27 33.98
N ASN A 4 -24.85 -64.96 34.89
CA ASN A 4 -25.46 -63.62 34.97
C ASN A 4 -24.60 -62.60 35.75
N THR A 5 -23.82 -63.06 36.72
CA THR A 5 -22.95 -62.18 37.51
C THR A 5 -21.77 -61.67 36.71
N LEU A 6 -21.23 -62.50 35.75
CA LEU A 6 -20.14 -62.05 34.88
C LEU A 6 -20.58 -60.96 33.90
N LYS A 7 -21.78 -61.06 33.35
CA LYS A 7 -22.34 -60.00 32.45
C LYS A 7 -22.61 -58.70 33.20
N LEU A 8 -22.94 -58.75 34.48
CA LEU A 8 -23.23 -57.57 35.28
C LEU A 8 -21.98 -56.73 35.58
N PHE A 9 -20.79 -57.37 35.63
CA PHE A 9 -19.52 -56.70 35.83
C PHE A 9 -18.91 -56.21 34.48
N PHE A 10 -19.19 -56.90 33.36
CA PHE A 10 -18.63 -56.55 32.07
C PHE A 10 -19.24 -55.25 31.48
N LEU A 11 -20.51 -55.01 31.71
CA LEU A 11 -21.21 -53.83 31.16
C LEU A 11 -20.65 -52.50 31.71
N PRO A 12 -20.43 -52.27 33.01
CA PRO A 12 -19.87 -51.05 33.53
C PRO A 12 -18.39 -50.84 33.13
N VAL A 13 -17.60 -51.93 32.97
CA VAL A 13 -16.22 -51.80 32.51
C VAL A 13 -16.15 -51.37 31.05
N VAL A 14 -17.00 -51.92 30.18
CA VAL A 14 -17.08 -51.49 28.77
C VAL A 14 -17.59 -50.04 28.70
N LEU A 15 -18.54 -49.62 29.53
CA LEU A 15 -19.03 -48.24 29.55
C LEU A 15 -17.96 -47.24 30.01
N LEU A 16 -17.10 -47.64 30.95
CA LEU A 16 -15.98 -46.87 31.46
C LEU A 16 -14.85 -46.72 30.37
N LEU A 17 -14.58 -47.78 29.62
CA LEU A 17 -13.64 -47.77 28.51
C LEU A 17 -14.14 -46.91 27.36
N VAL A 18 -15.42 -46.96 27.03
CA VAL A 18 -16.02 -46.13 25.95
C VAL A 18 -16.06 -44.64 26.38
N SER A 19 -16.39 -44.35 27.67
CA SER A 19 -16.35 -42.96 28.14
C SER A 19 -14.94 -42.37 28.14
N GLY A 20 -13.89 -43.18 28.38
CA GLY A 20 -12.49 -42.73 28.26
C GLY A 20 -12.06 -42.33 26.87
N LEU A 21 -12.68 -42.89 25.83
CA LEU A 21 -12.39 -42.54 24.42
C LEU A 21 -12.93 -41.17 24.05
N PHE A 22 -13.94 -40.65 24.72
CA PHE A 22 -14.49 -39.32 24.47
C PHE A 22 -13.69 -38.18 25.11
N TYR A 23 -12.80 -38.46 26.07
CA TYR A 23 -11.95 -37.45 26.72
C TYR A 23 -10.63 -37.20 25.99
N SER A 24 -10.30 -37.96 24.89
CA SER A 24 -9.01 -37.93 24.24
C SER A 24 -8.83 -36.86 23.12
N CYS A 25 -9.78 -35.93 22.94
CA CYS A 25 -9.69 -34.94 21.90
C CYS A 25 -9.84 -33.50 22.39
N ASN A 26 -8.91 -33.08 23.25
CA ASN A 26 -8.63 -31.65 23.42
C ASN A 26 -7.17 -31.37 23.04
N SER A 27 -6.84 -31.49 21.74
CA SER A 27 -5.62 -30.88 21.25
C SER A 27 -5.78 -29.37 21.35
N VAL A 28 -5.09 -28.76 22.31
CA VAL A 28 -4.94 -27.31 22.35
C VAL A 28 -4.33 -26.89 21.01
N TYR A 29 -5.18 -26.40 20.11
CA TYR A 29 -4.69 -25.83 18.85
C TYR A 29 -3.88 -24.58 19.18
N THR A 30 -2.58 -24.72 19.21
CA THR A 30 -1.66 -23.59 19.30
C THR A 30 -1.52 -23.02 17.89
N PRO A 31 -2.05 -21.82 17.60
CA PRO A 31 -1.90 -21.21 16.28
C PRO A 31 -0.39 -21.02 16.02
N ARG A 32 0.13 -21.77 15.06
CA ARG A 32 1.53 -21.57 14.61
C ARG A 32 1.55 -20.23 13.85
N ARG A 33 2.50 -19.38 14.20
CA ARG A 33 2.76 -18.17 13.41
C ARG A 33 3.12 -18.61 11.98
N ARG A 34 2.48 -17.98 10.98
CA ARG A 34 2.84 -18.20 9.58
C ARG A 34 4.29 -17.80 9.38
N GLY A 35 5.11 -18.70 8.89
CA GLY A 35 6.46 -18.38 8.43
C GLY A 35 6.36 -17.63 7.10
N TYR A 36 7.06 -16.52 6.99
CA TYR A 36 7.23 -15.80 5.73
C TYR A 36 8.67 -16.03 5.23
N PHE A 37 8.85 -16.04 3.90
CA PHE A 37 10.18 -16.02 3.33
C PHE A 37 10.91 -14.75 3.78
N LYS A 38 12.19 -14.88 4.11
CA LYS A 38 13.02 -13.73 4.41
C LYS A 38 13.13 -12.84 3.17
N ILE A 39 12.77 -11.59 3.30
CA ILE A 39 12.95 -10.58 2.25
C ILE A 39 14.19 -9.76 2.62
N ASP A 40 15.21 -9.78 1.76
CA ASP A 40 16.37 -8.91 1.91
C ASP A 40 16.06 -7.58 1.24
N PHE A 41 15.85 -6.54 2.05
CA PHE A 41 15.59 -5.19 1.57
C PHE A 41 16.91 -4.50 1.21
N PRO A 42 16.96 -3.74 0.10
CA PRO A 42 18.10 -2.87 -0.21
C PRO A 42 18.18 -1.72 0.79
N PRO A 43 19.36 -1.10 0.99
CA PRO A 43 19.47 0.11 1.79
C PRO A 43 18.68 1.26 1.12
N HIS A 44 18.10 2.13 1.96
CA HIS A 44 17.46 3.36 1.49
C HIS A 44 18.54 4.34 1.02
N GLN A 45 18.80 4.34 -0.28
CA GLN A 45 19.67 5.29 -0.97
C GLN A 45 18.84 5.94 -2.07
N TYR A 46 19.01 7.26 -2.25
CA TYR A 46 18.16 8.04 -3.11
C TYR A 46 18.94 8.74 -4.21
N GLN A 47 18.25 9.00 -5.30
CA GLN A 47 18.73 9.80 -6.44
C GLN A 47 17.64 10.80 -6.81
N ARG A 48 18.06 11.91 -7.42
CA ARG A 48 17.16 13.01 -7.74
C ARG A 48 16.52 12.82 -9.12
N PHE A 49 15.21 13.00 -9.18
CA PHE A 49 14.47 13.24 -10.40
C PHE A 49 14.40 14.74 -10.66
N ASP A 50 15.10 15.21 -11.66
CA ASP A 50 15.13 16.62 -12.06
C ASP A 50 15.21 16.72 -13.60
N GLN A 51 14.18 16.21 -14.27
CA GLN A 51 14.12 16.19 -15.71
C GLN A 51 13.65 17.55 -16.24
N LYS A 52 14.33 18.04 -17.30
CA LYS A 52 13.95 19.29 -17.97
C LYS A 52 12.53 19.20 -18.53
N GLY A 53 11.73 20.25 -18.34
CA GLY A 53 10.35 20.32 -18.82
C GLY A 53 9.30 19.77 -17.85
N TYR A 54 9.69 19.07 -16.78
CA TYR A 54 8.76 18.65 -15.75
C TYR A 54 8.53 19.78 -14.75
N PRO A 55 7.28 19.98 -14.28
CA PRO A 55 6.92 21.05 -13.33
C PRO A 55 7.26 20.71 -11.88
N TYR A 56 7.98 19.62 -11.64
CA TYR A 56 8.35 19.15 -10.30
C TYR A 56 9.69 18.43 -10.28
N THR A 57 10.25 18.30 -9.08
CA THR A 57 11.46 17.53 -8.78
C THR A 57 11.29 16.87 -7.41
N PHE A 58 11.94 15.71 -7.20
CA PHE A 58 11.92 14.95 -5.96
C PHE A 58 13.07 13.94 -5.93
N GLU A 59 13.28 13.28 -4.81
CA GLU A 59 14.21 12.16 -4.71
C GLU A 59 13.46 10.82 -4.65
N TYR A 60 14.05 9.80 -5.27
CA TYR A 60 13.49 8.44 -5.32
C TYR A 60 14.60 7.39 -5.15
N PRO A 61 14.28 6.16 -4.72
CA PRO A 61 15.29 5.14 -4.45
C PRO A 61 16.11 4.75 -5.69
N VAL A 62 17.41 4.52 -5.50
CA VAL A 62 18.32 4.10 -6.58
C VAL A 62 17.96 2.73 -7.18
N TYR A 63 17.23 1.90 -6.44
CA TYR A 63 16.73 0.60 -6.89
C TYR A 63 15.37 0.64 -7.60
N ALA A 64 14.81 1.84 -7.77
CA ALA A 64 13.61 2.09 -8.55
C ALA A 64 13.98 2.72 -9.91
N SER A 65 13.08 2.60 -10.88
CA SER A 65 13.19 3.24 -12.19
C SER A 65 11.98 4.09 -12.49
N ILE A 66 12.20 5.21 -13.21
CA ILE A 66 11.11 6.09 -13.63
C ILE A 66 10.82 5.84 -15.10
N VAL A 67 9.54 5.64 -15.41
CA VAL A 67 9.03 5.46 -16.77
C VAL A 67 7.93 6.49 -17.01
N GLN A 68 7.99 7.20 -18.12
CA GLN A 68 6.90 8.09 -18.51
C GLN A 68 5.63 7.27 -18.76
N ASP A 69 4.52 7.68 -18.17
CA ASP A 69 3.23 7.04 -18.43
C ASP A 69 2.61 7.60 -19.71
N THR A 70 2.46 6.76 -20.72
CA THR A 70 1.87 7.12 -22.01
C THR A 70 0.45 6.60 -22.19
N SER A 71 -0.03 5.75 -21.27
CA SER A 71 -1.35 5.12 -21.35
C SER A 71 -1.88 4.73 -19.97
N PHE A 72 -2.60 5.62 -19.33
CA PHE A 72 -3.23 5.34 -18.04
C PHE A 72 -4.62 4.72 -18.25
N PHE A 73 -4.81 3.44 -17.91
CA PHE A 73 -6.08 2.70 -18.05
C PHE A 73 -6.75 2.94 -19.42
N GLU A 74 -6.00 2.76 -20.53
CA GLU A 74 -6.46 2.93 -21.91
C GLU A 74 -6.78 4.38 -22.33
N ALA A 75 -6.72 5.36 -21.42
CA ALA A 75 -6.84 6.77 -21.74
C ALA A 75 -5.46 7.43 -21.90
N ARG A 76 -5.36 8.42 -22.78
CA ARG A 76 -4.15 9.23 -22.88
C ARG A 76 -4.07 10.20 -21.70
N PRO A 77 -2.89 10.34 -21.04
CA PRO A 77 -2.67 11.38 -20.05
C PRO A 77 -2.97 12.78 -20.62
N GLU A 78 -3.52 13.68 -19.81
CA GLU A 78 -3.82 15.06 -20.22
C GLU A 78 -2.55 15.86 -20.60
N ASN A 79 -1.40 15.43 -20.10
CA ASN A 79 -0.11 16.08 -20.30
C ASN A 79 1.04 15.05 -20.21
N PRO A 80 2.27 15.37 -20.66
CA PRO A 80 3.39 14.44 -20.68
C PRO A 80 4.07 14.22 -19.31
N TRP A 81 3.57 14.81 -18.24
CA TRP A 81 4.22 14.80 -16.92
C TRP A 81 3.71 13.70 -16.00
N TRP A 82 2.97 12.74 -16.54
CA TRP A 82 2.60 11.53 -15.81
C TRP A 82 3.74 10.54 -15.88
N ILE A 83 4.09 9.97 -14.73
CA ILE A 83 5.19 9.01 -14.62
C ILE A 83 4.81 7.85 -13.71
N ASN A 84 5.51 6.74 -13.90
CA ASN A 84 5.47 5.58 -13.02
C ASN A 84 6.84 5.42 -12.36
N ILE A 85 6.86 5.13 -11.06
CA ILE A 85 8.06 4.73 -10.34
C ILE A 85 7.95 3.22 -10.12
N ASP A 86 8.75 2.46 -10.84
CA ASP A 86 8.75 1.01 -10.83
C ASP A 86 9.74 0.47 -9.81
N PHE A 87 9.30 -0.51 -9.03
CA PHE A 87 10.09 -1.28 -8.08
C PHE A 87 10.12 -2.76 -8.53
N PRO A 88 10.95 -3.13 -9.52
CA PRO A 88 10.91 -4.47 -10.12
C PRO A 88 11.13 -5.59 -9.11
N ARG A 89 11.99 -5.36 -8.11
CA ARG A 89 12.28 -6.32 -7.04
C ARG A 89 11.07 -6.69 -6.19
N PHE A 90 10.08 -5.80 -6.10
CA PHE A 90 8.89 -5.96 -5.26
C PHE A 90 7.61 -6.16 -6.06
N ASN A 91 7.70 -6.23 -7.41
CA ASN A 91 6.54 -6.19 -8.30
C ASN A 91 5.57 -5.08 -7.90
N ALA A 92 6.11 -3.89 -7.64
CA ALA A 92 5.36 -2.74 -7.17
C ALA A 92 5.61 -1.53 -8.06
N ARG A 93 4.63 -0.63 -8.09
CA ARG A 93 4.66 0.59 -8.87
C ARG A 93 3.92 1.72 -8.15
N ILE A 94 4.51 2.91 -8.13
CA ILE A 94 3.79 4.14 -7.79
C ILE A 94 3.37 4.80 -9.09
N TYR A 95 2.06 4.91 -9.33
CA TYR A 95 1.49 5.68 -10.41
C TYR A 95 1.41 7.15 -9.99
N ILE A 96 2.03 8.04 -10.75
CA ILE A 96 2.00 9.48 -10.52
C ILE A 96 1.27 10.15 -11.67
N SER A 97 0.16 10.80 -11.36
CA SER A 97 -0.60 11.63 -12.27
C SER A 97 -0.47 13.09 -11.89
N TYR A 98 -0.31 13.96 -12.89
CA TYR A 98 -0.22 15.39 -12.70
C TYR A 98 -1.34 16.10 -13.45
N LYS A 99 -1.92 17.13 -12.84
CA LYS A 99 -2.94 18.00 -13.44
C LYS A 99 -2.67 19.46 -13.09
N GLU A 100 -2.97 20.34 -14.02
CA GLU A 100 -2.93 21.77 -13.79
C GLU A 100 -4.25 22.25 -13.16
N ILE A 101 -4.14 23.08 -12.13
CA ILE A 101 -5.26 23.84 -11.57
C ILE A 101 -5.46 25.07 -12.46
N GLY A 102 -6.69 25.38 -12.77
CA GLY A 102 -7.08 26.42 -13.74
C GLY A 102 -8.01 25.78 -14.78
N PRO A 103 -7.49 24.94 -15.71
CA PRO A 103 -8.35 24.08 -16.53
C PRO A 103 -9.16 23.10 -15.68
N ASN A 104 -8.59 22.63 -14.58
CA ASN A 104 -9.23 21.77 -13.59
C ASN A 104 -9.54 22.55 -12.30
N SER A 105 -10.72 22.38 -11.75
CA SER A 105 -11.05 22.95 -10.43
C SER A 105 -10.29 22.19 -9.32
N PHE A 106 -9.63 22.92 -8.43
CA PHE A 106 -8.95 22.33 -7.27
C PHE A 106 -9.90 21.49 -6.41
N ASP A 107 -11.09 22.01 -6.12
CA ASP A 107 -12.07 21.27 -5.31
C ASP A 107 -12.48 19.96 -5.96
N LYS A 108 -12.66 19.93 -7.29
CA LYS A 108 -12.96 18.70 -8.03
C LYS A 108 -11.79 17.72 -8.00
N LEU A 109 -10.55 18.18 -8.19
CA LEU A 109 -9.36 17.33 -8.13
C LEU A 109 -9.20 16.68 -6.75
N ARG A 110 -9.42 17.46 -5.70
CA ARG A 110 -9.43 16.99 -4.32
C ARG A 110 -10.52 15.96 -4.08
N GLU A 111 -11.75 16.26 -4.49
CA GLU A 111 -12.90 15.34 -4.39
C GLU A 111 -12.62 14.03 -5.12
N ASP A 112 -12.06 14.08 -6.33
CA ASP A 112 -11.71 12.91 -7.11
C ASP A 112 -10.63 12.07 -6.41
N ALA A 113 -9.61 12.70 -5.79
CA ALA A 113 -8.60 11.98 -5.01
C ALA A 113 -9.22 11.23 -3.83
N TYR A 114 -10.14 11.87 -3.08
CA TYR A 114 -10.89 11.20 -2.02
C TYR A 114 -11.76 10.07 -2.57
N LYS A 115 -12.55 10.32 -3.61
CA LYS A 115 -13.40 9.29 -4.23
C LYS A 115 -12.60 8.06 -4.68
N MET A 116 -11.43 8.27 -5.31
CA MET A 116 -10.56 7.18 -5.74
C MET A 116 -10.03 6.37 -4.56
N THR A 117 -9.65 7.04 -3.46
CA THR A 117 -9.21 6.36 -2.25
C THR A 117 -10.35 5.59 -1.59
N PHE A 118 -11.50 6.21 -1.41
CA PHE A 118 -12.65 5.59 -0.73
C PHE A 118 -13.37 4.52 -1.56
N LYS A 119 -13.08 4.37 -2.86
CA LYS A 119 -13.50 3.19 -3.64
C LYS A 119 -12.97 1.87 -3.06
N HIS A 120 -11.90 1.91 -2.28
CA HIS A 120 -11.33 0.71 -1.64
C HIS A 120 -12.06 0.28 -0.36
N THR A 121 -13.03 1.05 0.14
CA THR A 121 -13.76 0.79 1.40
C THR A 121 -14.34 -0.62 1.50
N TYR A 122 -14.77 -1.22 0.38
CA TYR A 122 -15.34 -2.57 0.38
C TYR A 122 -14.33 -3.70 0.71
N LYS A 123 -13.02 -3.42 0.66
CA LYS A 123 -11.92 -4.36 1.00
C LYS A 123 -11.00 -3.81 2.07
N ALA A 124 -11.13 -2.54 2.41
CA ALA A 124 -10.33 -1.90 3.45
C ALA A 124 -10.86 -2.26 4.83
N SER A 125 -9.95 -2.46 5.79
CA SER A 125 -10.26 -2.54 7.22
C SER A 125 -10.24 -1.17 7.88
N SER A 126 -9.44 -0.23 7.36
CA SER A 126 -9.40 1.18 7.74
C SER A 126 -8.96 2.03 6.55
N ILE A 127 -9.32 3.31 6.58
CA ILE A 127 -8.76 4.36 5.71
C ILE A 127 -8.46 5.54 6.62
N ASP A 128 -7.17 5.79 6.83
CA ASP A 128 -6.66 6.88 7.65
C ASP A 128 -6.05 7.93 6.73
N ASP A 129 -6.30 9.20 6.99
CA ASP A 129 -5.71 10.32 6.27
C ASP A 129 -4.87 11.21 7.19
N SER A 130 -3.80 11.76 6.67
CA SER A 130 -2.91 12.66 7.37
C SER A 130 -2.48 13.82 6.47
N VAL A 131 -2.43 15.02 7.07
CA VAL A 131 -2.05 16.24 6.35
C VAL A 131 -0.55 16.25 6.08
N ILE A 132 -0.20 16.50 4.82
CA ILE A 132 1.18 16.76 4.39
C ILE A 132 1.40 18.28 4.40
N ARG A 133 2.51 18.70 5.01
CA ARG A 133 3.06 20.05 4.89
C ARG A 133 4.57 19.93 4.86
N THR A 134 5.19 20.26 3.73
CA THR A 134 6.65 20.20 3.59
C THR A 134 7.28 21.58 3.80
N PRO A 135 8.55 21.64 4.20
CA PRO A 135 9.29 22.92 4.29
C PRO A 135 9.33 23.69 2.95
N GLY A 136 9.22 22.99 1.82
CA GLY A 136 9.17 23.57 0.48
C GLY A 136 7.81 24.15 0.07
N GLY A 137 6.86 24.31 1.02
CA GLY A 137 5.55 24.91 0.73
C GLY A 137 4.57 24.00 0.00
N VAL A 138 4.87 22.72 -0.10
CA VAL A 138 3.97 21.73 -0.68
C VAL A 138 2.99 21.23 0.37
N SER A 139 1.71 21.26 0.04
CA SER A 139 0.62 20.76 0.89
C SER A 139 0.00 19.51 0.25
N GLY A 140 -0.72 18.73 1.05
CA GLY A 140 -1.42 17.56 0.53
C GLY A 140 -2.02 16.67 1.60
N ILE A 141 -2.45 15.49 1.19
CA ILE A 141 -2.94 14.44 2.09
C ILE A 141 -2.25 13.12 1.74
N PHE A 142 -1.84 12.39 2.76
CA PHE A 142 -1.40 11.01 2.67
C PHE A 142 -2.50 10.10 3.21
N PHE A 143 -2.90 9.11 2.42
CA PHE A 143 -3.90 8.11 2.78
C PHE A 143 -3.21 6.77 3.04
N LYS A 144 -3.53 6.18 4.18
CA LYS A 144 -3.16 4.81 4.53
C LYS A 144 -4.40 3.93 4.54
N VAL A 145 -4.40 2.89 3.71
CA VAL A 145 -5.52 1.98 3.55
C VAL A 145 -5.10 0.61 4.10
N GLY A 146 -5.73 0.19 5.19
CA GLY A 146 -5.54 -1.14 5.79
C GLY A 146 -6.41 -2.19 5.13
N GLY A 147 -6.10 -3.47 5.41
CA GLY A 147 -6.83 -4.61 4.87
C GLY A 147 -6.36 -5.05 3.49
N ASN A 148 -7.18 -5.88 2.83
CA ASN A 148 -6.85 -6.48 1.54
C ASN A 148 -7.27 -5.56 0.36
N ALA A 149 -6.99 -4.27 0.48
CA ALA A 149 -7.21 -3.30 -0.58
C ALA A 149 -6.13 -3.38 -1.66
N ALA A 150 -6.47 -3.02 -2.90
CA ALA A 150 -5.54 -3.06 -4.03
C ALA A 150 -4.36 -2.09 -3.88
N THR A 151 -4.53 -1.01 -3.11
CA THR A 151 -3.49 -0.05 -2.77
C THR A 151 -3.53 0.23 -1.28
N ALA A 152 -2.38 0.17 -0.62
CA ALA A 152 -2.25 0.45 0.81
C ALA A 152 -1.87 1.91 1.08
N GLN A 153 -1.36 2.63 0.08
CA GLN A 153 -0.82 3.97 0.25
C GLN A 153 -1.09 4.83 -0.97
N GLN A 154 -1.68 6.00 -0.73
CA GLN A 154 -1.92 7.00 -1.74
C GLN A 154 -1.63 8.39 -1.17
N PHE A 155 -1.37 9.35 -2.02
CA PHE A 155 -1.22 10.75 -1.61
C PHE A 155 -1.64 11.68 -2.74
N TYR A 156 -1.93 12.91 -2.40
CA TYR A 156 -1.86 14.01 -3.35
C TYR A 156 -1.03 15.16 -2.78
N LEU A 157 -0.38 15.89 -3.67
CA LEU A 157 0.42 17.07 -3.38
C LEU A 157 -0.09 18.24 -4.22
N THR A 158 -0.07 19.45 -3.67
CA THR A 158 -0.56 20.65 -4.34
C THR A 158 0.07 21.92 -3.77
N ASP A 159 0.11 22.97 -4.56
CA ASP A 159 0.32 24.36 -4.13
C ASP A 159 -1.02 25.13 -4.02
N THR A 160 -2.14 24.42 -4.24
CA THR A 160 -3.52 24.95 -4.23
C THR A 160 -3.87 25.94 -5.34
N THR A 161 -2.91 26.36 -6.14
CA THR A 161 -3.06 27.44 -7.12
C THR A 161 -2.82 27.00 -8.55
N ARG A 162 -1.79 26.20 -8.82
CA ARG A 162 -1.38 25.80 -10.17
C ARG A 162 -1.19 24.30 -10.35
N HIS A 163 -0.76 23.60 -9.31
CA HIS A 163 -0.25 22.25 -9.43
C HIS A 163 -1.01 21.26 -8.54
N PHE A 164 -1.39 20.14 -9.11
CA PHE A 164 -1.98 19.01 -8.41
C PHE A 164 -1.34 17.72 -8.90
N LEU A 165 -0.74 16.95 -7.98
CA LEU A 165 -0.12 15.66 -8.28
C LEU A 165 -0.72 14.60 -7.36
N ARG A 166 -1.07 13.45 -7.90
CA ARG A 166 -1.55 12.30 -7.14
C ARG A 166 -0.60 11.12 -7.34
N GLY A 167 -0.25 10.43 -6.25
CA GLY A 167 0.51 9.20 -6.27
C GLY A 167 -0.25 8.06 -5.59
N ALA A 168 -0.12 6.84 -6.14
CA ALA A 168 -0.73 5.64 -5.56
C ALA A 168 0.16 4.42 -5.79
N LEU A 169 0.47 3.69 -4.70
CA LEU A 169 1.27 2.47 -4.72
C LEU A 169 0.39 1.26 -5.00
N TYR A 170 0.74 0.50 -6.02
CA TYR A 170 0.12 -0.78 -6.36
C TYR A 170 1.15 -1.90 -6.45
N PHE A 171 0.71 -3.12 -6.20
CA PHE A 171 1.47 -4.34 -6.43
C PHE A 171 0.84 -5.14 -7.56
N ASP A 172 1.66 -5.74 -8.41
CA ASP A 172 1.21 -6.64 -9.48
C ASP A 172 1.00 -8.07 -8.93
N VAL A 173 0.25 -8.16 -7.82
CA VAL A 173 -0.15 -9.40 -7.16
C VAL A 173 -1.49 -9.22 -6.47
N ALA A 174 -2.17 -10.32 -6.17
CA ALA A 174 -3.42 -10.27 -5.42
C ALA A 174 -3.20 -9.61 -4.04
N PRO A 175 -4.05 -8.63 -3.66
CA PRO A 175 -3.94 -7.94 -2.38
C PRO A 175 -4.02 -8.90 -1.19
N ASN A 176 -3.01 -8.85 -0.31
CA ASN A 176 -2.95 -9.63 0.92
C ASN A 176 -2.14 -8.86 1.96
N GLU A 177 -2.81 -8.31 2.96
CA GLU A 177 -2.18 -7.47 4.00
C GLU A 177 -1.11 -8.24 4.78
N ASP A 178 -1.35 -9.51 5.10
CA ASP A 178 -0.42 -10.33 5.88
C ASP A 178 0.94 -10.50 5.16
N SER A 179 0.92 -10.71 3.85
CA SER A 179 2.15 -10.94 3.07
C SER A 179 2.78 -9.65 2.57
N LEU A 180 1.99 -8.68 2.13
CA LEU A 180 2.47 -7.42 1.57
C LEU A 180 2.81 -6.37 2.64
N GLY A 181 2.34 -6.53 3.88
CA GLY A 181 2.49 -5.52 4.94
C GLY A 181 3.94 -5.13 5.24
N ILE A 182 4.89 -6.07 5.14
CA ILE A 182 6.32 -5.79 5.33
C ILE A 182 6.85 -4.92 4.20
N VAL A 183 6.53 -5.26 2.95
CA VAL A 183 6.96 -4.50 1.76
C VAL A 183 6.28 -3.13 1.72
N ASN A 184 4.99 -3.07 2.07
CA ASN A 184 4.27 -1.80 2.20
C ASN A 184 4.94 -0.85 3.19
N ARG A 185 5.36 -1.34 4.37
CA ARG A 185 6.07 -0.49 5.35
C ARG A 185 7.44 -0.04 4.85
N PHE A 186 8.15 -0.92 4.14
CA PHE A 186 9.43 -0.57 3.55
C PHE A 186 9.28 0.54 2.50
N LEU A 187 8.37 0.38 1.53
CA LEU A 187 8.12 1.37 0.48
C LEU A 187 7.44 2.65 1.00
N GLN A 188 6.75 2.57 2.16
CA GLN A 188 6.22 3.78 2.81
C GLN A 188 7.33 4.77 3.19
N ALA A 189 8.47 4.28 3.65
CA ALA A 189 9.62 5.15 3.96
C ALA A 189 10.11 5.88 2.70
N ASP A 190 10.17 5.19 1.56
CA ASP A 190 10.56 5.80 0.29
C ASP A 190 9.54 6.81 -0.23
N MET A 191 8.23 6.51 -0.10
CA MET A 191 7.17 7.47 -0.44
C MET A 191 7.23 8.72 0.43
N MET A 192 7.47 8.57 1.73
CA MET A 192 7.62 9.71 2.63
C MET A 192 8.86 10.53 2.30
N HIS A 193 9.98 9.87 1.91
CA HIS A 193 11.17 10.58 1.45
C HIS A 193 10.90 11.37 0.17
N LEU A 194 10.24 10.76 -0.82
CA LEU A 194 9.80 11.42 -2.05
C LEU A 194 8.97 12.67 -1.70
N ILE A 195 7.96 12.54 -0.84
CA ILE A 195 7.09 13.65 -0.42
C ILE A 195 7.88 14.76 0.27
N ASN A 196 8.80 14.42 1.17
CA ASN A 196 9.60 15.39 1.93
C ASN A 196 10.63 16.14 1.07
N THR A 197 11.08 15.53 -0.03
CA THR A 197 12.04 16.11 -0.99
C THR A 197 11.37 16.71 -2.22
N PHE A 198 10.03 16.67 -2.25
CA PHE A 198 9.27 17.17 -3.38
C PHE A 198 9.26 18.70 -3.45
N HIS A 199 9.49 19.24 -4.63
CA HIS A 199 9.40 20.66 -4.93
C HIS A 199 8.70 20.90 -6.27
N TRP A 200 7.86 21.92 -6.31
CA TRP A 200 7.38 22.47 -7.58
C TRP A 200 8.51 23.27 -8.26
N LYS A 201 8.59 23.17 -9.57
CA LYS A 201 9.48 24.01 -10.37
C LYS A 201 8.65 25.17 -10.92
N ASP A 202 8.97 26.38 -10.50
CA ASP A 202 8.39 27.57 -11.11
C ASP A 202 8.87 27.70 -12.56
N ALA A 203 7.93 27.91 -13.49
CA ALA A 203 8.24 28.19 -14.89
C ALA A 203 9.03 29.50 -15.08
N SER A 204 9.23 30.30 -14.01
CA SER A 204 9.84 31.62 -14.00
C SER A 204 11.32 31.68 -13.57
N HIS A 205 11.92 30.57 -13.16
CA HIS A 205 13.37 30.55 -12.86
C HIS A 205 14.06 29.49 -13.72
N PRO A 206 14.76 29.90 -14.82
CA PRO A 206 15.73 29.02 -15.43
C PRO A 206 16.81 28.72 -14.39
N PRO A 207 17.36 27.50 -14.34
CA PRO A 207 18.43 27.17 -13.40
C PRO A 207 19.57 28.18 -13.60
N THR A 208 19.95 28.83 -12.50
CA THR A 208 21.18 29.65 -12.47
C THR A 208 22.36 28.74 -12.81
N PRO A 209 23.27 29.14 -13.72
CA PRO A 209 24.39 28.34 -14.17
C PRO A 209 25.38 27.99 -13.07
#